data_e0a9a30b8e0f9fed18652718e82c68c3
#
_entry.id   e0a9a30b8e0f9fed18652718e82c68c3
#
_cell.length_a   1.000
_cell.length_b   1.000
_cell.length_c   1.000
_cell.angle_alpha   90.00
_cell.angle_beta   90.00
_cell.angle_gamma   90.00
#
_symmetry.space_group_name_H-M   'P 1'
#
loop_
_entity.id
_entity.type
_entity.pdbx_description
1 polymer ?
#
loop_
_entity_poly.entity_id
_entity_poly.type
_entity_poly.pdbx_seq_one_letter_code
_entity_poly.pdbx_strand_id
1 'polypeptide(L)'
;MKFPVALQLYSVRRELAKDTLGTLEAVKKMGYDGVELVYPFPVPAKEYAKMLSDTGLEAVSAHVALSDMLSDTDKIIGELKEVGCRYAAVPYLTEEDRPGKPGFGSVIESVAGLVSRFAGAGITLMYHNHDFEFVRVGGKYGLDILLDSVPGLCCEL
;
A
#
# COMPACT_ATOMS: atom_id res chain seq x y z
N MET A 1 22.58 -16.30 -3.76
CA MET A 1 21.87 -15.31 -2.89
C MET A 1 20.39 -15.54 -3.10
N LYS A 2 19.61 -15.86 -2.04
CA LYS A 2 18.14 -16.00 -2.11
C LYS A 2 17.53 -14.64 -1.83
N PHE A 3 16.73 -14.10 -2.73
CA PHE A 3 15.97 -12.88 -2.46
C PHE A 3 14.81 -13.21 -1.52
N PRO A 4 14.51 -12.36 -0.53
CA PRO A 4 13.32 -12.50 0.28
C PRO A 4 12.06 -12.35 -0.58
N VAL A 5 11.03 -13.13 -0.25
CA VAL A 5 9.75 -13.11 -0.97
C VAL A 5 8.63 -12.80 0.02
N ALA A 6 7.78 -11.84 -0.33
CA ALA A 6 6.61 -11.48 0.45
C ALA A 6 5.32 -11.84 -0.27
N LEU A 7 4.29 -12.22 0.48
CA LEU A 7 2.96 -12.45 -0.04
C LEU A 7 2.08 -11.22 0.16
N GLN A 8 1.41 -10.79 -0.90
CA GLN A 8 0.37 -9.77 -0.81
C GLN A 8 -0.90 -10.39 -0.22
N LEU A 9 -1.30 -9.92 0.98
CA LEU A 9 -2.37 -10.53 1.79
C LEU A 9 -3.78 -10.37 1.23
N TYR A 10 -3.98 -9.47 0.27
CA TYR A 10 -5.27 -9.41 -0.44
C TYR A 10 -5.57 -10.72 -1.19
N SER A 11 -4.53 -11.45 -1.61
CA SER A 11 -4.65 -12.75 -2.26
C SER A 11 -5.32 -13.80 -1.35
N VAL A 12 -5.12 -13.68 -0.05
CA VAL A 12 -5.65 -14.57 1.00
C VAL A 12 -6.62 -13.86 1.95
N ARG A 13 -7.21 -12.75 1.52
CA ARG A 13 -8.08 -11.89 2.35
C ARG A 13 -9.27 -12.59 3.00
N ARG A 14 -9.77 -13.66 2.36
CA ARG A 14 -10.91 -14.43 2.90
C ARG A 14 -10.52 -15.29 4.09
N GLU A 15 -9.33 -15.87 4.04
CA GLU A 15 -8.72 -16.66 5.11
C GLU A 15 -8.28 -15.73 6.24
N LEU A 16 -7.62 -14.64 5.90
CA LEU A 16 -7.18 -13.61 6.85
C LEU A 16 -8.35 -13.05 7.68
N ALA A 17 -9.49 -12.80 7.06
CA ALA A 17 -10.69 -12.31 7.75
C ALA A 17 -11.34 -13.34 8.70
N LYS A 18 -11.08 -14.64 8.51
CA LYS A 18 -11.61 -15.71 9.37
C LYS A 18 -10.69 -16.00 10.53
N ASP A 19 -9.40 -16.05 10.26
CA ASP A 19 -8.33 -16.38 11.23
C ASP A 19 -7.04 -15.69 10.79
N THR A 20 -6.80 -14.51 11.38
CA THR A 20 -5.63 -13.70 11.04
C THR A 20 -4.33 -14.43 11.39
N LEU A 21 -4.22 -14.93 12.64
CA LEU A 21 -2.98 -15.56 13.11
C LEU A 21 -2.71 -16.86 12.35
N GLY A 22 -3.68 -17.75 12.24
CA GLY A 22 -3.52 -19.01 11.52
C GLY A 22 -3.18 -18.81 10.03
N THR A 23 -3.69 -17.72 9.40
CA THR A 23 -3.33 -17.37 8.03
C THR A 23 -1.85 -16.93 7.93
N LEU A 24 -1.37 -16.09 8.86
CA LEU A 24 0.04 -15.67 8.91
C LEU A 24 0.97 -16.87 9.14
N GLU A 25 0.62 -17.76 10.06
CA GLU A 25 1.36 -19.02 10.31
C GLU A 25 1.44 -19.90 9.05
N ALA A 26 0.32 -20.03 8.33
CA ALA A 26 0.27 -20.77 7.08
C ALA A 26 1.16 -20.13 5.99
N VAL A 27 1.14 -18.80 5.85
CA VAL A 27 2.00 -18.04 4.94
C VAL A 27 3.47 -18.27 5.28
N LYS A 28 3.84 -18.19 6.55
CA LYS A 28 5.21 -18.48 6.99
C LYS A 28 5.62 -19.92 6.68
N LYS A 29 4.74 -20.88 6.94
CA LYS A 29 4.99 -22.31 6.65
C LYS A 29 5.18 -22.59 5.16
N MET A 30 4.57 -21.81 4.28
CA MET A 30 4.80 -21.87 2.82
C MET A 30 6.18 -21.36 2.42
N GLY A 31 6.91 -20.70 3.32
CA GLY A 31 8.29 -20.25 3.11
C GLY A 31 8.44 -18.78 2.71
N TYR A 32 7.39 -17.97 2.88
CA TYR A 32 7.48 -16.52 2.69
C TYR A 32 8.31 -15.88 3.82
N ASP A 33 9.07 -14.86 3.45
CA ASP A 33 9.90 -14.08 4.37
C ASP A 33 9.13 -12.90 4.97
N GLY A 34 8.14 -12.37 4.22
CA GLY A 34 7.33 -11.24 4.63
C GLY A 34 5.94 -11.23 4.00
N VAL A 35 5.23 -10.15 4.25
CA VAL A 35 3.88 -9.90 3.74
C VAL A 35 3.71 -8.44 3.35
N GLU A 36 2.88 -8.19 2.35
CA GLU A 36 2.29 -6.90 2.10
C GLU A 36 0.89 -6.86 2.71
N LEU A 37 0.68 -5.90 3.58
CA LEU A 37 -0.54 -5.75 4.36
C LEU A 37 -1.65 -5.08 3.55
N VAL A 38 -2.89 -5.23 4.01
CA VAL A 38 -4.06 -4.52 3.47
C VAL A 38 -4.73 -3.74 4.60
N TYR A 39 -4.90 -2.45 4.40
CA TYR A 39 -5.61 -1.58 5.33
C TYR A 39 -7.11 -1.51 4.96
N PRO A 40 -8.05 -1.42 5.91
CA PRO A 40 -7.81 -1.42 7.36
C PRO A 40 -7.32 -2.77 7.86
N PHE A 41 -6.48 -2.73 8.90
CA PHE A 41 -5.95 -3.96 9.49
C PHE A 41 -7.06 -4.78 10.16
N PRO A 42 -6.99 -6.12 10.13
CA PRO A 42 -8.03 -6.99 10.71
C PRO A 42 -8.10 -6.94 12.23
N VAL A 43 -7.02 -6.49 12.87
CA VAL A 43 -6.88 -6.32 14.33
C VAL A 43 -6.15 -5.00 14.60
N PRO A 44 -6.16 -4.46 15.84
CA PRO A 44 -5.40 -3.25 16.18
C PRO A 44 -3.91 -3.37 15.79
N ALA A 45 -3.30 -2.30 15.29
CA ALA A 45 -1.94 -2.29 14.75
C ALA A 45 -0.90 -2.94 15.69
N LYS A 46 -0.98 -2.63 17.00
CA LYS A 46 -0.09 -3.22 18.00
C LYS A 46 -0.22 -4.75 18.11
N GLU A 47 -1.45 -5.25 18.05
CA GLU A 47 -1.73 -6.70 18.07
C GLU A 47 -1.22 -7.34 16.77
N TYR A 48 -1.45 -6.67 15.63
CA TYR A 48 -0.99 -7.15 14.33
C TYR A 48 0.55 -7.20 14.26
N ALA A 49 1.22 -6.17 14.77
CA ALA A 49 2.69 -6.15 14.90
C ALA A 49 3.21 -7.33 15.71
N LYS A 50 2.51 -7.66 16.83
CA LYS A 50 2.88 -8.84 17.64
C LYS A 50 2.70 -10.15 16.86
N MET A 51 1.58 -10.33 16.16
CA MET A 51 1.34 -11.53 15.33
C MET A 51 2.40 -11.69 14.25
N LEU A 52 2.79 -10.61 13.56
CA LEU A 52 3.87 -10.60 12.57
C LEU A 52 5.21 -10.99 13.19
N SER A 53 5.53 -10.43 14.35
CA SER A 53 6.76 -10.76 15.08
C SER A 53 6.78 -12.23 15.52
N ASP A 54 5.69 -12.73 16.09
CA ASP A 54 5.58 -14.11 16.59
C ASP A 54 5.70 -15.14 15.44
N THR A 55 5.17 -14.81 14.26
CA THR A 55 5.29 -15.65 13.05
C THR A 55 6.62 -15.48 12.30
N GLY A 56 7.39 -14.44 12.62
CA GLY A 56 8.63 -14.12 11.94
C GLY A 56 8.45 -13.67 10.49
N LEU A 57 7.28 -13.02 10.19
CA LEU A 57 7.00 -12.38 8.91
C LEU A 57 7.33 -10.89 9.00
N GLU A 58 8.04 -10.35 8.01
CA GLU A 58 8.30 -8.92 7.88
C GLU A 58 7.10 -8.23 7.23
N ALA A 59 6.62 -7.11 7.79
CA ALA A 59 5.69 -6.21 7.10
C ALA A 59 6.47 -5.36 6.08
N VAL A 60 6.48 -5.77 4.82
CA VAL A 60 7.27 -5.10 3.78
C VAL A 60 6.62 -3.79 3.37
N SER A 61 5.33 -3.84 3.05
CA SER A 61 4.52 -2.73 2.55
C SER A 61 3.07 -2.89 3.01
N ALA A 62 2.26 -1.87 2.76
CA ALA A 62 0.81 -1.93 2.97
C ALA A 62 0.05 -1.21 1.86
N HIS A 63 -0.99 -1.85 1.33
CA HIS A 63 -2.01 -1.20 0.51
C HIS A 63 -2.96 -0.42 1.40
N VAL A 64 -3.05 0.90 1.18
CA VAL A 64 -3.95 1.80 1.92
C VAL A 64 -4.71 2.66 0.91
N ALA A 65 -6.04 2.64 0.96
CA ALA A 65 -6.83 3.44 0.04
C ALA A 65 -6.52 4.94 0.20
N LEU A 66 -6.50 5.68 -0.92
CA LEU A 66 -6.23 7.12 -0.89
C LEU A 66 -7.21 7.87 0.03
N SER A 67 -8.48 7.48 0.02
CA SER A 67 -9.50 8.03 0.90
C SER A 67 -9.17 7.87 2.40
N ASP A 68 -8.61 6.71 2.79
CA ASP A 68 -8.21 6.45 4.16
C ASP A 68 -6.99 7.31 4.54
N MET A 69 -5.98 7.37 3.66
CA MET A 69 -4.81 8.23 3.86
C MET A 69 -5.18 9.70 4.05
N LEU A 70 -6.19 10.19 3.30
CA LEU A 70 -6.66 11.57 3.37
C LEU A 70 -7.55 11.83 4.59
N SER A 71 -8.30 10.83 5.07
CA SER A 71 -9.22 10.99 6.20
C SER A 71 -8.49 11.24 7.51
N ASP A 72 -7.40 10.51 7.77
CA ASP A 72 -6.57 10.67 8.96
C ASP A 72 -5.13 10.20 8.69
N THR A 73 -4.36 11.05 8.02
CA THR A 73 -2.97 10.74 7.62
C THR A 73 -2.08 10.40 8.81
N ASP A 74 -2.22 11.11 9.94
CA ASP A 74 -1.34 10.91 11.10
C ASP A 74 -1.61 9.58 11.80
N LYS A 75 -2.88 9.18 11.90
CA LYS A 75 -3.27 7.86 12.37
C LYS A 75 -2.69 6.75 11.47
N ILE A 76 -2.89 6.86 10.15
CA ILE A 76 -2.37 5.89 9.18
C ILE A 76 -0.85 5.74 9.31
N ILE A 77 -0.12 6.84 9.34
CA ILE A 77 1.34 6.84 9.54
C ILE A 77 1.71 6.16 10.86
N GLY A 78 0.99 6.47 11.94
CA GLY A 78 1.21 5.86 13.26
C GLY A 78 1.02 4.33 13.24
N GLU A 79 -0.07 3.86 12.63
CA GLU A 79 -0.37 2.42 12.53
C GLU A 79 0.61 1.68 11.62
N LEU A 80 1.03 2.28 10.50
CA LEU A 80 2.06 1.72 9.61
C LEU A 80 3.41 1.59 10.32
N LYS A 81 3.80 2.59 11.12
CA LYS A 81 5.02 2.51 11.94
C LYS A 81 4.94 1.45 13.01
N GLU A 82 3.79 1.30 13.66
CA GLU A 82 3.57 0.29 14.69
C GLU A 82 3.77 -1.13 14.13
N VAL A 83 3.28 -1.41 12.91
CA VAL A 83 3.48 -2.71 12.24
C VAL A 83 4.83 -2.84 11.55
N GLY A 84 5.67 -1.79 11.54
CA GLY A 84 7.01 -1.80 10.96
C GLY A 84 7.06 -1.62 9.44
N CYS A 85 5.99 -1.18 8.78
CA CYS A 85 5.97 -0.91 7.34
C CYS A 85 6.85 0.28 6.98
N ARG A 86 7.68 0.10 5.96
CA ARG A 86 8.51 1.17 5.37
C ARG A 86 7.98 1.68 4.03
N TYR A 87 6.99 1.02 3.46
CA TYR A 87 6.35 1.37 2.20
C TYR A 87 4.84 1.35 2.37
N ALA A 88 4.16 2.29 1.73
CA ALA A 88 2.70 2.32 1.65
C ALA A 88 2.29 2.63 0.20
N ALA A 89 1.39 1.84 -0.36
CA ALA A 89 0.93 2.01 -1.73
C ALA A 89 -0.53 2.44 -1.76
N VAL A 90 -0.85 3.40 -2.62
CA VAL A 90 -2.23 3.66 -3.06
C VAL A 90 -2.61 2.55 -4.03
N PRO A 91 -3.55 1.64 -3.67
CA PRO A 91 -3.72 0.40 -4.41
C PRO A 91 -4.67 0.49 -5.60
N TYR A 92 -5.52 1.52 -5.68
CA TYR A 92 -6.60 1.56 -6.65
C TYR A 92 -7.24 2.95 -6.77
N LEU A 93 -7.72 3.28 -7.96
CA LEU A 93 -8.53 4.48 -8.19
C LEU A 93 -9.95 4.11 -8.62
N THR A 94 -10.94 4.86 -8.10
CA THR A 94 -12.32 4.74 -8.58
C THR A 94 -12.39 5.13 -10.05
N GLU A 95 -13.44 4.75 -10.75
CA GLU A 95 -13.54 5.01 -12.18
C GLU A 95 -13.46 6.51 -12.50
N GLU A 96 -14.06 7.36 -11.67
CA GLU A 96 -14.08 8.83 -11.85
C GLU A 96 -12.70 9.49 -11.60
N ASP A 97 -11.79 8.78 -10.92
CA ASP A 97 -10.47 9.26 -10.53
C ASP A 97 -9.34 8.79 -11.47
N ARG A 98 -9.68 7.93 -12.45
CA ARG A 98 -8.69 7.33 -13.36
C ARG A 98 -8.17 8.34 -14.40
N PRO A 99 -7.01 8.07 -15.02
CA PRO A 99 -6.46 8.90 -16.07
C PRO A 99 -7.49 9.21 -17.18
N GLY A 100 -7.59 10.50 -17.53
CA GLY A 100 -8.56 11.00 -18.49
C GLY A 100 -9.96 11.29 -17.93
N LYS A 101 -10.20 11.02 -16.66
CA LYS A 101 -11.44 11.35 -15.95
C LYS A 101 -11.29 12.66 -15.16
N PRO A 102 -12.40 13.33 -14.79
CA PRO A 102 -12.37 14.62 -14.09
C PRO A 102 -11.62 14.60 -12.77
N GLY A 103 -11.68 13.50 -12.01
CA GLY A 103 -11.05 13.36 -10.69
C GLY A 103 -9.53 13.18 -10.72
N PHE A 104 -8.93 12.83 -11.87
CA PHE A 104 -7.51 12.46 -11.92
C PHE A 104 -6.57 13.60 -11.49
N GLY A 105 -6.89 14.86 -11.81
CA GLY A 105 -6.14 16.02 -11.35
C GLY A 105 -6.11 16.13 -9.81
N SER A 106 -7.25 15.91 -9.17
CA SER A 106 -7.38 15.93 -7.70
C SER A 106 -6.62 14.78 -7.04
N VAL A 107 -6.53 13.61 -7.70
CA VAL A 107 -5.68 12.50 -7.24
C VAL A 107 -4.21 12.92 -7.22
N ILE A 108 -3.71 13.53 -8.29
CA ILE A 108 -2.33 14.01 -8.39
C ILE A 108 -2.02 15.00 -7.25
N GLU A 109 -2.87 15.99 -7.03
CA GLU A 109 -2.72 16.97 -5.95
C GLU A 109 -2.72 16.31 -4.56
N SER A 110 -3.64 15.38 -4.33
CA SER A 110 -3.77 14.65 -3.07
C SER A 110 -2.53 13.81 -2.77
N VAL A 111 -2.07 13.02 -3.75
CA VAL A 111 -0.88 12.18 -3.60
C VAL A 111 0.37 13.04 -3.41
N ALA A 112 0.51 14.15 -4.13
CA ALA A 112 1.62 15.10 -3.94
C ALA A 112 1.66 15.66 -2.51
N GLY A 113 0.49 15.98 -1.92
CA GLY A 113 0.38 16.42 -0.53
C GLY A 113 0.81 15.35 0.49
N LEU A 114 0.63 14.08 0.17
CA LEU A 114 0.96 12.96 1.06
C LEU A 114 2.44 12.57 1.02
N VAL A 115 3.10 12.66 -0.13
CA VAL A 115 4.50 12.19 -0.31
C VAL A 115 5.43 12.74 0.77
N SER A 116 5.42 14.05 1.00
CA SER A 116 6.29 14.69 1.99
C SER A 116 5.96 14.29 3.44
N ARG A 117 4.68 14.08 3.75
CA ARG A 117 4.24 13.65 5.09
C ARG A 117 4.71 12.23 5.41
N PHE A 118 4.54 11.30 4.46
CA PHE A 118 5.00 9.92 4.59
C PHE A 118 6.53 9.86 4.66
N ALA A 119 7.23 10.58 3.78
CA ALA A 119 8.69 10.65 3.79
C ALA A 119 9.24 11.22 5.11
N GLY A 120 8.62 12.26 5.67
CA GLY A 120 8.95 12.81 6.99
C GLY A 120 8.81 11.81 8.14
N ALA A 121 7.95 10.80 7.98
CA ALA A 121 7.77 9.71 8.93
C ALA A 121 8.69 8.49 8.67
N GLY A 122 9.51 8.52 7.61
CA GLY A 122 10.38 7.43 7.19
C GLY A 122 9.67 6.34 6.39
N ILE A 123 8.50 6.65 5.80
CA ILE A 123 7.72 5.75 4.95
C ILE A 123 7.78 6.26 3.52
N THR A 124 8.09 5.39 2.57
CA THR A 124 8.03 5.71 1.14
C THR A 124 6.60 5.51 0.63
N LEU A 125 6.01 6.56 0.08
CA LEU A 125 4.71 6.46 -0.58
C LEU A 125 4.89 5.92 -2.01
N MET A 126 4.06 4.95 -2.37
CA MET A 126 4.04 4.30 -3.68
C MET A 126 2.65 4.41 -4.30
N TYR A 127 2.59 4.18 -5.58
CA TYR A 127 1.37 3.96 -6.34
C TYR A 127 1.43 2.58 -6.99
N HIS A 128 0.42 1.73 -6.73
CA HIS A 128 0.26 0.42 -7.36
C HIS A 128 -0.64 0.55 -8.58
N ASN A 129 -0.09 0.25 -9.78
CA ASN A 129 -0.83 0.40 -11.02
C ASN A 129 -1.65 -0.85 -11.39
N HIS A 130 -2.65 -0.61 -12.23
CA HIS A 130 -3.43 -1.61 -12.96
C HIS A 130 -3.27 -1.39 -14.47
N ASP A 131 -4.22 -1.86 -15.25
CA ASP A 131 -4.25 -1.67 -16.70
C ASP A 131 -4.74 -0.27 -17.11
N PHE A 132 -5.60 0.34 -16.32
CA PHE A 132 -6.22 1.61 -16.65
C PHE A 132 -5.28 2.82 -16.62
N GLU A 133 -4.14 2.72 -15.96
CA GLU A 133 -3.11 3.77 -16.00
C GLU A 133 -2.35 3.82 -17.35
N PHE A 134 -2.46 2.77 -18.16
CA PHE A 134 -1.86 2.74 -19.49
C PHE A 134 -2.77 3.37 -20.57
N VAL A 135 -3.88 3.97 -20.18
CA VAL A 135 -4.65 4.85 -21.08
C VAL A 135 -3.83 6.11 -21.41
N ARG A 136 -3.86 6.53 -22.69
CA ARG A 136 -3.18 7.75 -23.12
C ARG A 136 -4.07 8.99 -22.96
N VAL A 137 -3.52 9.98 -22.26
CA VAL A 137 -4.12 11.30 -22.06
C VAL A 137 -3.15 12.34 -22.62
N GLY A 138 -3.54 13.06 -23.65
CA GLY A 138 -2.65 14.04 -24.29
C GLY A 138 -1.36 13.43 -24.86
N GLY A 139 -1.37 12.16 -25.25
CA GLY A 139 -0.22 11.46 -25.84
C GLY A 139 0.69 10.74 -24.82
N LYS A 140 0.56 11.00 -23.52
CA LYS A 140 1.32 10.32 -22.43
C LYS A 140 0.44 9.25 -21.76
N TYR A 141 1.05 8.22 -21.21
CA TYR A 141 0.32 7.28 -20.33
C TYR A 141 -0.07 7.95 -19.01
N GLY A 142 -1.21 7.57 -18.46
CA GLY A 142 -1.69 8.09 -17.19
C GLY A 142 -0.69 7.85 -16.04
N LEU A 143 -0.02 6.69 -16.03
CA LEU A 143 1.03 6.38 -15.06
C LEU A 143 2.20 7.37 -15.17
N ASP A 144 2.68 7.64 -16.39
CA ASP A 144 3.76 8.61 -16.59
C ASP A 144 3.35 10.01 -16.14
N ILE A 145 2.09 10.41 -16.41
CA ILE A 145 1.57 11.71 -15.97
C ILE A 145 1.59 11.81 -14.43
N LEU A 146 1.14 10.76 -13.74
CA LEU A 146 1.13 10.72 -12.28
C LEU A 146 2.55 10.82 -11.70
N LEU A 147 3.47 9.98 -12.18
CA LEU A 147 4.85 9.93 -11.69
C LEU A 147 5.64 11.21 -12.02
N ASP A 148 5.48 11.77 -13.23
CA ASP A 148 6.09 13.05 -13.63
C ASP A 148 5.56 14.23 -12.79
N SER A 149 4.28 14.18 -12.38
CA SER A 149 3.63 15.26 -11.65
C SER A 149 3.88 15.22 -10.14
N VAL A 150 4.31 14.09 -9.59
CA VAL A 150 4.50 13.89 -8.15
C VAL A 150 5.93 13.44 -7.84
N PRO A 151 6.88 14.38 -7.76
CA PRO A 151 8.26 14.08 -7.39
C PRO A 151 8.34 13.36 -6.04
N GLY A 152 9.08 12.26 -5.99
CA GLY A 152 9.26 11.44 -4.79
C GLY A 152 8.22 10.33 -4.61
N LEU A 153 7.17 10.28 -5.45
CA LEU A 153 6.30 9.12 -5.52
C LEU A 153 7.05 7.96 -6.19
N CYS A 154 7.01 6.78 -5.58
CA CYS A 154 7.52 5.55 -6.17
C CYS A 154 6.40 4.74 -6.84
N CYS A 155 6.76 3.81 -7.71
CA CYS A 155 5.81 2.91 -8.35
C CYS A 155 6.00 1.48 -7.82
N GLU A 156 4.89 0.81 -7.58
CA GLU A 156 4.79 -0.62 -7.36
C GLU A 156 4.08 -1.23 -8.56
N LEU A 157 4.79 -2.07 -9.32
CA LEU A 157 4.30 -2.69 -10.56
C LEU A 157 3.65 -4.05 -10.29
#